data_611adef805d88d2214c2bb0772048844
#
_entry.id   611adef805d88d2214c2bb0772048844
#
_cell.length_a   1.000
_cell.length_b   1.000
_cell.length_c   1.000
_cell.angle_alpha   90.00
_cell.angle_beta   90.00
_cell.angle_gamma   90.00
#
_symmetry.space_group_name_H-M   'P 1'
#
loop_
_entity.id
_entity.type
_entity.pdbx_description
1 polymer ?
#
loop_
_entity_poly.entity_id
_entity_poly.type
_entity_poly.pdbx_seq_one_letter_code
_entity_poly.pdbx_strand_id
1 'polypeptide(L)'
;MKIVDLIFGFAEKIPGWLWLVALFGPILAMLGFHLSLGMRRGAMWKRTAVVLGYVHHDEDTSLASTFQCLVSFRYVDGFETRSMDVLSNEEGGVQKWLFDHATGKPRKLRTVCVMRTSELQVPHFRLLPARGSIRPREEQVFFQDDPDFSKMFVLTANDPAAIKCLFDPTLRRHLLLIFHRCREIEKSNANWFNILMLRLSNAIGRFEVEAAGDTLSVHLSRIINPCCAPEFLALTAETLQILKGKQQAG
;
A
#
# COMPACT_ATOMS: atom_id res chain seq x y z
N MET A 1 6.29 34.84 41.56
CA MET A 1 7.74 35.05 41.55
C MET A 1 8.55 33.88 42.13
N LYS A 2 8.09 33.17 43.17
CA LYS A 2 8.89 32.11 43.86
C LYS A 2 9.16 30.80 43.09
N ILE A 3 8.35 30.41 42.09
CA ILE A 3 8.53 29.15 41.35
C ILE A 3 9.62 29.27 40.28
N VAL A 4 9.70 30.43 39.63
CA VAL A 4 10.70 30.70 38.59
C VAL A 4 12.11 30.74 39.19
N ASP A 5 12.27 31.39 40.34
CA ASP A 5 13.54 31.47 41.07
C ASP A 5 14.00 30.10 41.57
N LEU A 6 13.06 29.23 41.94
CA LEU A 6 13.35 27.83 42.33
C LEU A 6 13.85 27.00 41.16
N ILE A 7 13.25 27.16 39.99
CA ILE A 7 13.64 26.42 38.75
C ILE A 7 15.03 26.88 38.30
N PHE A 8 15.31 28.18 38.29
CA PHE A 8 16.62 28.73 37.93
C PHE A 8 17.72 28.33 38.91
N GLY A 9 17.45 28.39 40.23
CA GLY A 9 18.40 27.95 41.25
C GLY A 9 18.73 26.45 41.24
N PHE A 10 17.81 25.60 40.70
CA PHE A 10 18.07 24.20 40.43
C PHE A 10 18.91 24.01 39.15
N ALA A 11 18.65 24.83 38.13
CA ALA A 11 19.34 24.72 36.83
C ALA A 11 20.84 25.03 36.93
N GLU A 12 21.24 25.96 37.82
CA GLU A 12 22.66 26.30 38.03
C GLU A 12 23.49 25.20 38.72
N LYS A 13 22.84 24.28 39.43
CA LYS A 13 23.50 23.16 40.10
C LYS A 13 23.67 21.92 39.24
N ILE A 14 23.03 21.90 38.06
CA ILE A 14 23.09 20.77 37.15
C ILE A 14 24.34 20.88 36.27
N PRO A 15 25.26 19.90 36.29
CA PRO A 15 26.43 19.89 35.41
C PRO A 15 25.99 20.06 33.93
N GLY A 16 26.70 20.93 33.18
CA GLY A 16 26.32 21.28 31.80
C GLY A 16 26.16 20.08 30.86
N TRP A 17 26.90 18.98 31.10
CA TRP A 17 26.76 17.76 30.32
C TRP A 17 25.38 17.06 30.53
N LEU A 18 24.75 17.21 31.70
CA LEU A 18 23.39 16.65 31.92
C LEU A 18 22.34 17.33 31.06
N TRP A 19 22.50 18.61 30.78
CA TRP A 19 21.63 19.31 29.82
C TRP A 19 21.78 18.79 28.40
N LEU A 20 23.02 18.43 28.00
CA LEU A 20 23.24 17.80 26.72
C LEU A 20 22.58 16.41 26.65
N VAL A 21 22.69 15.62 27.70
CA VAL A 21 22.01 14.30 27.78
C VAL A 21 20.48 14.46 27.76
N ALA A 22 19.95 15.43 28.50
CA ALA A 22 18.51 15.70 28.53
C ALA A 22 17.97 16.16 27.15
N LEU A 23 18.77 16.94 26.40
CA LEU A 23 18.39 17.47 25.10
C LEU A 23 18.57 16.42 23.97
N PHE A 24 19.73 15.76 23.95
CA PHE A 24 20.10 14.86 22.84
C PHE A 24 19.73 13.39 23.13
N GLY A 25 19.61 12.98 24.40
CA GLY A 25 19.27 11.62 24.78
C GLY A 25 17.96 11.11 24.16
N PRO A 26 16.85 11.85 24.26
CA PRO A 26 15.59 11.46 23.63
C PRO A 26 15.68 11.38 22.11
N ILE A 27 16.45 12.28 21.47
CA ILE A 27 16.66 12.29 20.00
C ILE A 27 17.44 11.04 19.58
N LEU A 28 18.54 10.73 20.26
CA LEU A 28 19.34 9.54 19.99
C LEU A 28 18.58 8.25 20.29
N ALA A 29 17.81 8.21 21.37
CA ALA A 29 16.94 7.09 21.68
C ALA A 29 15.87 6.86 20.61
N MET A 30 15.24 7.94 20.12
CA MET A 30 14.27 7.89 19.04
C MET A 30 14.91 7.42 17.73
N LEU A 31 16.09 7.91 17.40
CA LEU A 31 16.84 7.50 16.20
C LEU A 31 17.24 6.01 16.29
N GLY A 32 17.80 5.58 17.42
CA GLY A 32 18.14 4.16 17.67
C GLY A 32 16.92 3.24 17.60
N PHE A 33 15.77 3.69 18.13
CA PHE A 33 14.52 2.96 18.04
C PHE A 33 14.05 2.82 16.59
N HIS A 34 14.05 3.92 15.79
CA HIS A 34 13.69 3.87 14.37
C HIS A 34 14.61 2.94 13.56
N LEU A 35 15.91 3.01 13.77
CA LEU A 35 16.86 2.11 13.10
C LEU A 35 16.62 0.65 13.48
N SER A 36 16.35 0.36 14.77
CA SER A 36 16.05 -1.00 15.21
C SER A 36 14.75 -1.56 14.63
N LEU A 37 13.72 -0.70 14.45
CA LEU A 37 12.47 -1.10 13.80
C LEU A 37 12.70 -1.45 12.33
N GLY A 38 13.49 -0.67 11.60
CA GLY A 38 13.84 -0.94 10.20
C GLY A 38 14.57 -2.27 10.03
N MET A 39 15.60 -2.52 10.86
CA MET A 39 16.35 -3.80 10.84
C MET A 39 15.46 -5.01 11.19
N ARG A 40 14.58 -4.87 12.18
CA ARG A 40 13.63 -5.94 12.56
C ARG A 40 12.65 -6.22 11.42
N ARG A 41 12.18 -5.18 10.73
CA ARG A 41 11.25 -5.33 9.61
C ARG A 41 11.87 -6.10 8.45
N GLY A 42 13.08 -5.74 8.00
CA GLY A 42 13.80 -6.47 6.95
C GLY A 42 14.05 -7.93 7.32
N ALA A 43 14.43 -8.22 8.60
CA ALA A 43 14.58 -9.59 9.07
C ALA A 43 13.25 -10.37 9.06
N MET A 44 12.12 -9.71 9.35
CA MET A 44 10.78 -10.32 9.24
C MET A 44 10.43 -10.63 7.80
N TRP A 45 10.71 -9.73 6.85
CA TRP A 45 10.47 -9.97 5.43
C TRP A 45 11.29 -11.16 4.92
N LYS A 46 12.57 -11.27 5.29
CA LYS A 46 13.42 -12.43 4.94
C LYS A 46 12.84 -13.75 5.47
N ARG A 47 12.35 -13.78 6.72
CA ARG A 47 11.68 -14.95 7.29
C ARG A 47 10.37 -15.28 6.57
N THR A 48 9.56 -14.27 6.28
CA THR A 48 8.29 -14.43 5.56
C THR A 48 8.55 -14.98 4.15
N ALA A 49 9.57 -14.52 3.46
CA ALA A 49 9.99 -15.04 2.16
C ALA A 49 10.26 -16.55 2.21
N VAL A 50 11.05 -16.99 3.18
CA VAL A 50 11.38 -18.41 3.36
C VAL A 50 10.11 -19.25 3.62
N VAL A 51 9.23 -18.78 4.51
CA VAL A 51 7.98 -19.50 4.83
C VAL A 51 7.06 -19.62 3.61
N LEU A 52 7.02 -18.58 2.76
CA LEU A 52 6.17 -18.55 1.58
C LEU A 52 6.82 -19.20 0.34
N GLY A 53 8.10 -19.57 0.39
CA GLY A 53 8.84 -20.06 -0.77
C GLY A 53 9.14 -18.98 -1.82
N TYR A 54 9.30 -17.72 -1.37
CA TYR A 54 9.64 -16.56 -2.19
C TYR A 54 11.12 -16.22 -2.11
N VAL A 55 11.67 -15.65 -3.17
CA VAL A 55 12.99 -15.02 -3.15
C VAL A 55 12.84 -13.61 -2.60
N HIS A 56 13.74 -13.21 -1.68
CA HIS A 56 13.78 -11.87 -1.10
C HIS A 56 14.93 -11.06 -1.68
N HIS A 57 14.65 -9.83 -2.07
CA HIS A 57 15.62 -8.80 -2.46
C HIS A 57 15.42 -7.58 -1.58
N ASP A 58 16.51 -7.01 -1.04
CA ASP A 58 16.42 -5.82 -0.17
C ASP A 58 15.89 -4.61 -0.94
N GLU A 59 16.26 -4.46 -2.22
CA GLU A 59 15.78 -3.42 -3.14
C GLU A 59 15.81 -3.94 -4.59
N ASP A 60 14.83 -3.53 -5.40
CA ASP A 60 14.82 -3.77 -6.84
C ASP A 60 14.38 -2.51 -7.58
N THR A 61 15.32 -1.87 -8.26
CA THR A 61 15.08 -0.63 -9.03
C THR A 61 14.47 -0.90 -10.40
N SER A 62 14.49 -2.16 -10.88
CA SER A 62 13.96 -2.52 -12.20
C SER A 62 12.43 -2.64 -12.21
N LEU A 63 11.79 -2.84 -11.06
CA LEU A 63 10.34 -3.04 -10.98
C LEU A 63 9.54 -1.87 -11.53
N ALA A 64 9.99 -0.64 -11.31
CA ALA A 64 9.31 0.54 -11.83
C ALA A 64 9.28 0.55 -13.37
N SER A 65 10.38 0.14 -14.03
CA SER A 65 10.45 -0.01 -15.48
C SER A 65 9.67 -1.22 -15.98
N THR A 66 9.69 -2.32 -15.21
CA THR A 66 8.98 -3.56 -15.55
C THR A 66 7.45 -3.36 -15.57
N PHE A 67 6.92 -2.50 -14.70
CA PHE A 67 5.48 -2.26 -14.56
C PHE A 67 5.01 -0.90 -15.11
N GLN A 68 5.71 -0.33 -16.09
CA GLN A 68 5.35 0.95 -16.73
C GLN A 68 3.97 0.94 -17.41
N CYS A 69 3.42 -0.23 -17.74
CA CYS A 69 2.03 -0.34 -18.23
C CYS A 69 1.01 0.19 -17.21
N LEU A 70 1.32 0.11 -15.91
CA LEU A 70 0.50 0.60 -14.83
C LEU A 70 0.83 2.08 -14.51
N VAL A 71 -0.18 2.92 -14.40
CA VAL A 71 -0.02 4.36 -14.09
C VAL A 71 0.64 4.58 -12.72
N SER A 72 0.36 3.67 -11.77
CA SER A 72 0.90 3.70 -10.42
C SER A 72 2.42 3.63 -10.35
N PHE A 73 3.07 3.09 -11.39
CA PHE A 73 4.52 2.92 -11.51
C PHE A 73 5.16 3.88 -12.51
N ARG A 74 4.36 4.65 -13.25
CA ARG A 74 4.92 5.62 -14.18
C ARG A 74 5.75 6.64 -13.41
N TYR A 75 6.92 6.90 -13.96
CA TYR A 75 7.83 7.91 -13.45
C TYR A 75 7.14 9.28 -13.47
N VAL A 76 7.06 9.92 -12.31
CA VAL A 76 6.65 11.32 -12.22
C VAL A 76 7.94 12.14 -12.17
N ASP A 77 8.13 13.02 -13.15
CA ASP A 77 9.36 13.82 -13.31
C ASP A 77 9.88 14.37 -11.99
N GLY A 78 11.16 14.10 -11.73
CA GLY A 78 11.87 14.57 -10.54
C GLY A 78 11.68 13.75 -9.26
N PHE A 79 11.01 12.58 -9.30
CA PHE A 79 10.83 11.74 -8.12
C PHE A 79 11.39 10.33 -8.34
N GLU A 80 12.38 9.96 -7.53
CA GLU A 80 12.81 8.57 -7.46
C GLU A 80 11.71 7.70 -6.84
N THR A 81 11.35 6.65 -7.54
CA THR A 81 10.55 5.56 -7.01
C THR A 81 11.48 4.46 -6.53
N ARG A 82 11.21 3.89 -5.35
CA ARG A 82 12.00 2.78 -4.81
C ARG A 82 11.09 1.64 -4.42
N SER A 83 11.47 0.43 -4.80
CA SER A 83 10.83 -0.81 -4.37
C SER A 83 11.76 -1.52 -3.39
N MET A 84 11.31 -1.70 -2.16
CA MET A 84 12.10 -2.25 -1.05
C MET A 84 11.44 -3.51 -0.50
N ASP A 85 12.23 -4.36 0.16
CA ASP A 85 11.76 -5.61 0.75
C ASP A 85 10.97 -6.45 -0.27
N VAL A 86 11.53 -6.63 -1.47
CA VAL A 86 10.85 -7.29 -2.59
C VAL A 86 10.83 -8.79 -2.40
N LEU A 87 9.65 -9.37 -2.40
CA LEU A 87 9.41 -10.80 -2.49
C LEU A 87 8.99 -11.15 -3.91
N SER A 88 9.62 -12.12 -4.54
CA SER A 88 9.23 -12.59 -5.87
C SER A 88 9.14 -14.11 -5.92
N ASN A 89 8.16 -14.61 -6.68
CA ASN A 89 7.98 -16.05 -6.96
C ASN A 89 7.30 -16.21 -8.32
N GLU A 90 7.54 -17.35 -8.95
CA GLU A 90 6.82 -17.79 -10.13
C GLU A 90 6.24 -19.19 -9.88
N GLU A 91 4.94 -19.34 -10.03
CA GLU A 91 4.23 -20.58 -9.77
C GLU A 91 3.03 -20.69 -10.71
N GLY A 92 2.92 -21.83 -11.39
CA GLY A 92 1.81 -22.11 -12.30
C GLY A 92 1.63 -21.09 -13.44
N GLY A 93 2.72 -20.53 -13.97
CA GLY A 93 2.69 -19.51 -15.03
C GLY A 93 2.24 -18.12 -14.53
N VAL A 94 2.16 -17.93 -13.20
CA VAL A 94 1.88 -16.63 -12.58
C VAL A 94 3.15 -16.13 -11.90
N GLN A 95 3.66 -15.01 -12.36
CA GLN A 95 4.71 -14.27 -11.68
C GLN A 95 4.09 -13.38 -10.61
N LYS A 96 4.64 -13.43 -9.40
CA LYS A 96 4.11 -12.74 -8.21
C LYS A 96 5.19 -11.89 -7.57
N TRP A 97 4.88 -10.63 -7.27
CA TRP A 97 5.74 -9.71 -6.53
C TRP A 97 4.96 -9.07 -5.39
N LEU A 98 5.60 -8.98 -4.24
CA LEU A 98 5.10 -8.24 -3.08
C LEU A 98 6.23 -7.38 -2.54
N PHE A 99 6.01 -6.07 -2.41
CA PHE A 99 7.06 -5.14 -2.01
C PHE A 99 6.51 -3.86 -1.39
N ASP A 100 7.37 -3.17 -0.67
CA ASP A 100 7.09 -1.83 -0.21
C ASP A 100 7.56 -0.82 -1.26
N HIS A 101 6.64 0.03 -1.70
CA HIS A 101 6.87 1.01 -2.76
C HIS A 101 6.84 2.43 -2.21
N ALA A 102 7.91 3.19 -2.46
CA ALA A 102 8.05 4.58 -2.06
C ALA A 102 7.86 5.51 -3.26
N THR A 103 6.96 6.47 -3.16
CA THR A 103 6.67 7.44 -4.23
C THR A 103 6.53 8.86 -3.68
N GLY A 104 6.94 9.86 -4.47
CA GLY A 104 6.64 11.28 -4.25
C GLY A 104 7.43 11.98 -3.15
N LYS A 105 7.14 13.30 -2.98
CA LYS A 105 7.62 14.14 -1.87
C LYS A 105 6.41 14.73 -1.14
N PRO A 106 6.22 14.53 0.19
CA PRO A 106 7.00 13.59 1.03
C PRO A 106 6.79 12.14 0.59
N ARG A 107 7.78 11.30 0.82
CA ARG A 107 7.73 9.87 0.46
C ARG A 107 6.51 9.20 1.08
N LYS A 108 5.64 8.67 0.23
CA LYS A 108 4.51 7.84 0.63
C LYS A 108 4.91 6.39 0.46
N LEU A 109 4.99 5.68 1.57
CA LEU A 109 5.28 4.25 1.60
C LEU A 109 3.97 3.46 1.57
N ARG A 110 3.88 2.49 0.67
CA ARG A 110 2.73 1.60 0.52
C ARG A 110 3.20 0.20 0.18
N THR A 111 2.49 -0.82 0.62
CA THR A 111 2.75 -2.18 0.16
C THR A 111 1.95 -2.45 -1.11
N VAL A 112 2.61 -3.07 -2.07
CA VAL A 112 2.07 -3.39 -3.40
C VAL A 112 2.25 -4.86 -3.66
N CYS A 113 1.19 -5.51 -4.14
CA CYS A 113 1.25 -6.85 -4.71
C CYS A 113 0.99 -6.75 -6.22
N VAL A 114 1.88 -7.29 -7.03
CA VAL A 114 1.73 -7.39 -8.48
C VAL A 114 1.70 -8.85 -8.88
N MET A 115 0.77 -9.20 -9.75
CA MET A 115 0.69 -10.52 -10.38
C MET A 115 0.61 -10.38 -11.89
N ARG A 116 1.42 -11.15 -12.60
CA ARG A 116 1.45 -11.18 -14.07
C ARG A 116 1.23 -12.60 -14.57
N THR A 117 0.38 -12.76 -15.57
CA THR A 117 0.14 -14.03 -16.25
C THR A 117 -0.37 -13.81 -17.66
N SER A 118 0.15 -14.58 -18.63
CA SER A 118 -0.29 -14.49 -20.02
C SER A 118 -1.78 -14.85 -20.21
N GLU A 119 -2.39 -15.49 -19.23
CA GLU A 119 -3.82 -15.83 -19.25
C GLU A 119 -4.73 -14.64 -18.90
N LEU A 120 -4.18 -13.52 -18.43
CA LEU A 120 -4.91 -12.29 -18.19
C LEU A 120 -4.72 -11.35 -19.38
N GLN A 121 -5.81 -10.82 -19.94
CA GLN A 121 -5.80 -9.83 -21.02
C GLN A 121 -6.92 -8.84 -20.80
N VAL A 122 -6.72 -7.89 -19.87
CA VAL A 122 -7.74 -6.91 -19.52
C VAL A 122 -7.42 -5.52 -20.07
N PRO A 123 -8.43 -4.76 -20.51
CA PRO A 123 -8.25 -3.34 -20.78
C PRO A 123 -7.72 -2.63 -19.54
N HIS A 124 -6.92 -1.58 -19.75
CA HIS A 124 -6.42 -0.80 -18.63
C HIS A 124 -7.56 -0.19 -17.83
N PHE A 125 -7.60 -0.47 -16.54
CA PHE A 125 -8.47 0.18 -15.57
C PHE A 125 -7.76 0.49 -14.26
N ARG A 126 -8.30 1.44 -13.53
CA ARG A 126 -7.85 1.80 -12.21
C ARG A 126 -9.05 2.05 -11.29
N LEU A 127 -9.11 1.31 -10.19
CA LEU A 127 -10.11 1.43 -9.13
C LEU A 127 -9.47 2.12 -7.93
N LEU A 128 -10.00 3.26 -7.54
CA LEU A 128 -9.53 4.07 -6.42
C LEU A 128 -10.66 4.27 -5.41
N PRO A 129 -10.38 4.39 -4.10
CA PRO A 129 -11.39 4.80 -3.15
C PRO A 129 -11.88 6.22 -3.46
N ALA A 130 -13.19 6.41 -3.46
CA ALA A 130 -13.80 7.70 -3.60
C ALA A 130 -13.44 8.59 -2.40
N ARG A 131 -13.00 9.83 -2.67
CA ARG A 131 -12.64 10.82 -1.66
C ARG A 131 -13.36 12.12 -1.93
N GLY A 132 -14.26 12.51 -1.05
CA GLY A 132 -14.92 13.80 -1.11
C GLY A 132 -15.67 14.02 -2.43
N SER A 133 -15.82 15.26 -2.85
CA SER A 133 -16.41 15.62 -4.12
C SER A 133 -15.46 15.29 -5.28
N ILE A 134 -15.61 14.12 -5.86
CA ILE A 134 -14.89 13.75 -7.08
C ILE A 134 -15.57 14.45 -8.24
N ARG A 135 -14.81 15.28 -8.95
CA ARG A 135 -15.28 15.80 -10.24
C ARG A 135 -15.32 14.63 -11.22
N PRO A 136 -16.46 14.43 -11.91
CA PRO A 136 -16.55 13.43 -12.97
C PRO A 136 -15.43 13.70 -13.99
N ARG A 137 -14.73 12.63 -14.39
CA ARG A 137 -13.79 12.64 -15.51
C ARG A 137 -14.43 11.87 -16.66
N GLU A 138 -14.12 12.22 -17.88
CA GLU A 138 -14.65 11.56 -19.07
C GLU A 138 -14.41 10.05 -19.08
N GLU A 139 -13.28 9.60 -18.48
CA GLU A 139 -12.89 8.20 -18.36
C GLU A 139 -13.52 7.45 -17.17
N GLN A 140 -14.41 8.12 -16.41
CA GLN A 140 -14.98 7.51 -15.20
C GLN A 140 -16.16 6.61 -15.54
N VAL A 141 -16.11 5.36 -15.03
CA VAL A 141 -17.19 4.38 -15.17
C VAL A 141 -18.12 4.43 -13.97
N PHE A 142 -19.41 4.63 -14.23
CA PHE A 142 -20.47 4.65 -13.21
C PHE A 142 -21.42 3.47 -13.39
N PHE A 143 -21.82 2.89 -12.26
CA PHE A 143 -22.82 1.83 -12.19
C PHE A 143 -24.10 2.39 -11.58
N GLN A 144 -25.11 2.61 -12.44
CA GLN A 144 -26.45 3.09 -12.00
C GLN A 144 -27.21 2.03 -11.19
N ASP A 145 -26.94 0.76 -11.48
CA ASP A 145 -27.50 -0.41 -10.79
C ASP A 145 -26.82 -0.69 -9.45
N ASP A 146 -25.68 -0.01 -9.16
CA ASP A 146 -24.91 -0.19 -7.91
C ASP A 146 -24.36 1.16 -7.44
N PRO A 147 -25.22 2.06 -6.96
CA PRO A 147 -24.82 3.39 -6.53
C PRO A 147 -23.89 3.35 -5.31
N ASP A 148 -23.93 2.31 -4.49
CA ASP A 148 -23.10 2.19 -3.31
C ASP A 148 -21.65 1.84 -3.69
N PHE A 149 -21.43 0.97 -4.68
CA PHE A 149 -20.11 0.75 -5.27
C PHE A 149 -19.55 2.06 -5.86
N SER A 150 -20.36 2.78 -6.64
CA SER A 150 -19.95 4.05 -7.27
C SER A 150 -19.71 5.20 -6.29
N LYS A 151 -20.30 5.16 -5.08
CA LYS A 151 -20.00 6.09 -3.98
C LYS A 151 -18.68 5.74 -3.27
N MET A 152 -18.36 4.44 -3.18
CA MET A 152 -17.16 3.98 -2.48
C MET A 152 -15.91 4.04 -3.35
N PHE A 153 -16.06 3.90 -4.66
CA PHE A 153 -14.94 3.82 -5.60
C PHE A 153 -15.09 4.75 -6.80
N VAL A 154 -13.93 5.17 -7.30
CA VAL A 154 -13.76 5.79 -8.61
C VAL A 154 -13.12 4.75 -9.50
N LEU A 155 -13.82 4.33 -10.53
CA LEU A 155 -13.30 3.46 -11.57
C LEU A 155 -13.02 4.27 -12.81
N THR A 156 -11.78 4.28 -13.27
CA THR A 156 -11.38 4.89 -14.54
C THR A 156 -10.87 3.82 -15.49
N ALA A 157 -11.09 3.99 -16.78
CA ALA A 157 -10.71 3.00 -17.78
C ALA A 157 -10.44 3.66 -19.13
N ASN A 158 -9.51 3.09 -19.92
CA ASN A 158 -9.27 3.49 -21.29
C ASN A 158 -10.42 3.07 -22.24
N ASP A 159 -11.06 1.93 -21.90
CA ASP A 159 -12.27 1.44 -22.57
C ASP A 159 -13.39 1.27 -21.53
N PRO A 160 -14.20 2.33 -21.30
CA PRO A 160 -15.28 2.29 -20.33
C PRO A 160 -16.35 1.23 -20.61
N ALA A 161 -16.61 0.93 -21.88
CA ALA A 161 -17.63 -0.05 -22.26
C ALA A 161 -17.20 -1.47 -21.93
N ALA A 162 -15.99 -1.87 -22.32
CA ALA A 162 -15.42 -3.17 -21.99
C ALA A 162 -15.29 -3.36 -20.48
N ILE A 163 -14.85 -2.33 -19.76
CA ILE A 163 -14.70 -2.41 -18.29
C ILE A 163 -16.07 -2.46 -17.60
N LYS A 164 -17.10 -1.80 -18.13
CA LYS A 164 -18.45 -1.93 -17.58
C LYS A 164 -18.99 -3.36 -17.67
N CYS A 165 -18.69 -4.06 -18.75
CA CYS A 165 -19.04 -5.49 -18.89
C CYS A 165 -18.21 -6.38 -17.94
N LEU A 166 -16.92 -6.10 -17.78
CA LEU A 166 -16.03 -6.85 -16.88
C LEU A 166 -16.46 -6.72 -15.41
N PHE A 167 -16.86 -5.52 -15.00
CA PHE A 167 -17.26 -5.21 -13.61
C PHE A 167 -18.73 -5.55 -13.36
N ASP A 168 -19.09 -6.80 -13.59
CA ASP A 168 -20.42 -7.31 -13.25
C ASP A 168 -20.70 -7.26 -11.73
N PRO A 169 -21.95 -7.49 -11.27
CA PRO A 169 -22.29 -7.43 -9.85
C PRO A 169 -21.45 -8.40 -8.98
N THR A 170 -20.99 -9.51 -9.53
CA THR A 170 -20.17 -10.50 -8.81
C THR A 170 -18.78 -9.94 -8.51
N LEU A 171 -18.10 -9.38 -9.53
CA LEU A 171 -16.79 -8.77 -9.36
C LEU A 171 -16.86 -7.54 -8.43
N ARG A 172 -17.89 -6.69 -8.59
CA ARG A 172 -18.08 -5.53 -7.71
C ARG A 172 -18.23 -5.92 -6.25
N ARG A 173 -19.06 -6.94 -5.95
CA ARG A 173 -19.24 -7.48 -4.60
C ARG A 173 -17.93 -8.06 -4.04
N HIS A 174 -17.19 -8.77 -4.87
CA HIS A 174 -15.89 -9.32 -4.48
C HIS A 174 -14.88 -8.22 -4.14
N LEU A 175 -14.78 -7.17 -4.95
CA LEU A 175 -13.90 -6.03 -4.70
C LEU A 175 -14.28 -5.27 -3.41
N LEU A 176 -15.57 -5.16 -3.09
CA LEU A 176 -16.03 -4.64 -1.80
C LEU A 176 -15.54 -5.52 -0.63
N LEU A 177 -15.64 -6.84 -0.76
CA LEU A 177 -15.16 -7.77 0.26
C LEU A 177 -13.66 -7.65 0.48
N ILE A 178 -12.89 -7.62 -0.62
CA ILE A 178 -11.43 -7.42 -0.57
C ILE A 178 -11.09 -6.09 0.09
N PHE A 179 -11.77 -5.01 -0.27
CA PHE A 179 -11.57 -3.70 0.35
C PHE A 179 -11.74 -3.76 1.86
N HIS A 180 -12.78 -4.43 2.35
CA HIS A 180 -13.00 -4.59 3.79
C HIS A 180 -11.90 -5.42 4.45
N ARG A 181 -11.48 -6.53 3.84
CA ARG A 181 -10.38 -7.36 4.36
C ARG A 181 -9.03 -6.62 4.36
N CYS A 182 -8.70 -5.92 3.29
CA CYS A 182 -7.49 -5.08 3.23
C CYS A 182 -7.49 -3.99 4.33
N ARG A 183 -8.66 -3.42 4.60
CA ARG A 183 -8.82 -2.46 5.71
C ARG A 183 -8.56 -3.09 7.08
N GLU A 184 -8.98 -4.33 7.30
CA GLU A 184 -8.67 -5.04 8.55
C GLU A 184 -7.17 -5.36 8.66
N ILE A 185 -6.52 -5.79 7.58
CA ILE A 185 -5.05 -5.96 7.52
C ILE A 185 -4.34 -4.65 7.90
N GLU A 186 -4.77 -3.51 7.37
CA GLU A 186 -4.18 -2.21 7.71
C GLU A 186 -4.40 -1.83 9.18
N LYS A 187 -5.57 -2.14 9.75
CA LYS A 187 -5.88 -1.87 11.16
C LYS A 187 -5.07 -2.76 12.11
N SER A 188 -4.91 -4.03 11.80
CA SER A 188 -4.16 -4.98 12.64
C SER A 188 -2.69 -4.57 12.81
N ASN A 189 -2.16 -3.80 11.86
CA ASN A 189 -0.79 -3.28 11.86
C ASN A 189 -0.63 -1.93 12.59
N ALA A 190 -1.73 -1.27 12.93
CA ALA A 190 -1.69 0.04 13.55
C ALA A 190 -1.60 -0.09 15.07
N ASN A 191 -0.55 0.48 15.70
CA ASN A 191 -0.59 0.72 17.13
C ASN A 191 -1.69 1.75 17.46
N TRP A 192 -2.11 1.82 18.73
CA TRP A 192 -3.22 2.69 19.20
C TRP A 192 -3.08 4.15 18.74
N PHE A 193 -1.86 4.69 18.71
CA PHE A 193 -1.58 6.06 18.26
C PHE A 193 -1.84 6.23 16.76
N ASN A 194 -1.41 5.27 15.96
CA ASN A 194 -1.69 5.26 14.52
C ASN A 194 -3.19 5.09 14.23
N ILE A 195 -3.91 4.30 15.03
CA ILE A 195 -5.38 4.18 14.92
C ILE A 195 -6.06 5.52 15.21
N LEU A 196 -5.60 6.24 16.25
CA LEU A 196 -6.12 7.55 16.59
C LEU A 196 -5.85 8.57 15.46
N MET A 197 -4.62 8.61 14.94
CA MET A 197 -4.25 9.48 13.81
C MET A 197 -4.99 9.10 12.53
N LEU A 198 -5.27 7.82 12.31
CA LEU A 198 -6.10 7.33 11.20
C LEU A 198 -7.54 7.85 11.29
N ARG A 199 -8.14 7.81 12.48
CA ARG A 199 -9.49 8.33 12.71
C ARG A 199 -9.56 9.85 12.50
N LEU A 200 -8.55 10.59 12.97
CA LEU A 200 -8.50 12.05 12.85
C LEU A 200 -8.25 12.51 11.40
N SER A 201 -7.49 11.75 10.60
CA SER A 201 -7.12 12.15 9.24
C SER A 201 -8.08 11.67 8.15
N ASN A 202 -9.16 10.94 8.49
CA ASN A 202 -10.03 10.23 7.51
C ASN A 202 -9.23 9.44 6.46
N ALA A 203 -7.97 9.08 6.77
CA ALA A 203 -7.01 8.44 5.86
C ALA A 203 -7.11 6.91 5.89
N ILE A 204 -8.28 6.37 6.31
CA ILE A 204 -8.48 4.93 6.44
C ILE A 204 -8.65 4.32 5.05
N GLY A 205 -7.74 3.39 4.74
CA GLY A 205 -7.90 2.43 3.65
C GLY A 205 -7.87 3.06 2.26
N ARG A 206 -6.69 3.28 1.71
CA ARG A 206 -6.52 3.50 0.28
C ARG A 206 -6.18 2.17 -0.37
N PHE A 207 -7.18 1.40 -0.61
CA PHE A 207 -7.07 0.23 -1.46
C PHE A 207 -7.18 0.71 -2.90
N GLU A 208 -6.17 0.40 -3.71
CA GLU A 208 -6.18 0.69 -5.15
C GLU A 208 -5.99 -0.63 -5.88
N VAL A 209 -6.77 -0.84 -6.94
CA VAL A 209 -6.58 -1.94 -7.88
C VAL A 209 -6.34 -1.34 -9.25
N GLU A 210 -5.31 -1.79 -9.91
CA GLU A 210 -4.99 -1.39 -11.28
C GLU A 210 -4.63 -2.62 -12.09
N ALA A 211 -5.16 -2.74 -13.30
CA ALA A 211 -4.77 -3.80 -14.21
C ALA A 211 -4.63 -3.27 -15.64
N ALA A 212 -3.70 -3.87 -16.39
CA ALA A 212 -3.45 -3.56 -17.79
C ALA A 212 -2.82 -4.77 -18.49
N GLY A 213 -3.46 -5.25 -19.57
CA GLY A 213 -2.98 -6.42 -20.31
C GLY A 213 -2.88 -7.65 -19.40
N ASP A 214 -1.69 -8.20 -19.26
CA ASP A 214 -1.35 -9.39 -18.50
C ASP A 214 -1.07 -9.16 -17.01
N THR A 215 -1.18 -7.92 -16.54
CA THR A 215 -0.69 -7.51 -15.22
C THR A 215 -1.82 -6.93 -14.36
N LEU A 216 -1.92 -7.45 -13.12
CA LEU A 216 -2.78 -6.95 -12.04
C LEU A 216 -1.91 -6.42 -10.90
N SER A 217 -2.23 -5.25 -10.37
CA SER A 217 -1.65 -4.72 -9.13
C SER A 217 -2.71 -4.34 -8.11
N VAL A 218 -2.42 -4.64 -6.85
CA VAL A 218 -3.21 -4.23 -5.69
C VAL A 218 -2.31 -3.46 -4.74
N HIS A 219 -2.74 -2.26 -4.37
CA HIS A 219 -1.98 -1.37 -3.52
C HIS A 219 -2.72 -1.14 -2.20
N LEU A 220 -1.99 -1.20 -1.10
CA LEU A 220 -2.45 -0.73 0.19
C LEU A 220 -1.89 0.67 0.46
N SER A 221 -2.63 1.49 1.19
CA SER A 221 -2.21 2.88 1.46
C SER A 221 -1.00 2.99 2.38
N ARG A 222 -0.64 1.90 3.03
CA ARG A 222 0.43 1.80 4.02
C ARG A 222 1.24 0.54 3.83
N ILE A 223 2.40 0.53 4.46
CA ILE A 223 3.17 -0.69 4.62
C ILE A 223 2.49 -1.63 5.60
N ILE A 224 2.41 -2.91 5.24
CA ILE A 224 1.84 -3.94 6.11
C ILE A 224 2.92 -4.59 6.99
N ASN A 225 2.48 -5.25 8.06
CA ASN A 225 3.35 -6.16 8.77
C ASN A 225 3.65 -7.39 7.90
N PRO A 226 4.90 -7.85 7.77
CA PRO A 226 5.21 -9.05 7.00
C PRO A 226 4.38 -10.30 7.35
N CYS A 227 3.88 -10.43 8.59
CA CYS A 227 2.98 -11.52 8.97
C CYS A 227 1.62 -11.51 8.22
N CYS A 228 1.20 -10.37 7.68
CA CYS A 228 -0.03 -10.25 6.89
C CYS A 228 0.19 -10.48 5.39
N ALA A 229 1.45 -10.69 4.96
CA ALA A 229 1.79 -10.93 3.55
C ALA A 229 1.04 -12.14 2.94
N PRO A 230 0.90 -13.29 3.63
CA PRO A 230 0.17 -14.44 3.09
C PRO A 230 -1.28 -14.10 2.75
N GLU A 231 -1.97 -13.40 3.66
CA GLU A 231 -3.36 -13.00 3.45
C GLU A 231 -3.49 -12.00 2.29
N PHE A 232 -2.60 -11.02 2.22
CA PHE A 232 -2.63 -10.03 1.14
C PHE A 232 -2.33 -10.64 -0.23
N LEU A 233 -1.38 -11.58 -0.31
CA LEU A 233 -1.11 -12.37 -1.51
C LEU A 233 -2.33 -13.20 -1.92
N ALA A 234 -2.99 -13.87 -0.97
CA ALA A 234 -4.18 -14.67 -1.24
C ALA A 234 -5.32 -13.81 -1.80
N LEU A 235 -5.59 -12.64 -1.22
CA LEU A 235 -6.61 -11.71 -1.70
C LEU A 235 -6.33 -11.21 -3.13
N THR A 236 -5.05 -10.93 -3.44
CA THR A 236 -4.66 -10.51 -4.79
C THR A 236 -4.81 -11.67 -5.79
N ALA A 237 -4.43 -12.90 -5.39
CA ALA A 237 -4.59 -14.09 -6.23
C ALA A 237 -6.06 -14.41 -6.50
N GLU A 238 -6.93 -14.28 -5.50
CA GLU A 238 -8.38 -14.44 -5.65
C GLU A 238 -8.96 -13.41 -6.65
N THR A 239 -8.50 -12.15 -6.57
CA THR A 239 -8.88 -11.11 -7.54
C THR A 239 -8.45 -11.48 -8.95
N LEU A 240 -7.22 -11.97 -9.12
CA LEU A 240 -6.70 -12.41 -10.42
C LEU A 240 -7.56 -13.55 -11.00
N GLN A 241 -7.91 -14.55 -10.19
CA GLN A 241 -8.71 -15.69 -10.65
C GLN A 241 -10.11 -15.27 -11.10
N ILE A 242 -10.75 -14.34 -10.41
CA ILE A 242 -12.06 -13.83 -10.82
C ILE A 242 -11.96 -13.06 -12.14
N LEU A 243 -10.94 -12.21 -12.30
CA LEU A 243 -10.72 -11.49 -13.56
C LEU A 243 -10.47 -12.45 -14.73
N LYS A 244 -9.66 -13.49 -14.54
CA LYS A 244 -9.44 -14.55 -15.55
C LYS A 244 -10.74 -15.27 -15.91
N GLY A 245 -11.53 -15.68 -14.91
CA GLY A 245 -12.79 -16.36 -15.13
C GLY A 245 -13.79 -15.53 -15.93
N LYS A 246 -13.81 -14.21 -15.76
CA LYS A 246 -14.67 -13.30 -16.53
C LYS A 246 -14.26 -13.19 -18.01
N GLN A 247 -12.98 -13.24 -18.31
CA GLN A 247 -12.51 -13.20 -19.69
C GLN A 247 -12.83 -14.46 -20.49
N GLN A 248 -12.88 -15.62 -19.84
CA GLN A 248 -13.21 -16.91 -20.49
C GLN A 248 -14.73 -17.07 -20.72
N ALA A 249 -15.55 -16.29 -20.05
CA ALA A 249 -17.01 -16.37 -20.14
C ALA A 249 -17.64 -15.36 -21.12
N GLY A 250 -16.87 -14.40 -21.66
CA GLY A 250 -17.31 -13.39 -22.63
C GLY A 250 -16.68 -13.60 -23.98
#